data_bdca4ed54e6abb3cb6a40eef7ed666a2
#
_entry.id   bdca4ed54e6abb3cb6a40eef7ed666a2
#
_cell.length_a   1.000
_cell.length_b   1.000
_cell.length_c   1.000
_cell.angle_alpha   90.00
_cell.angle_beta   90.00
_cell.angle_gamma   90.00
#
_symmetry.space_group_name_H-M   'P 1'
#
loop_
_entity.id
_entity.type
_entity.pdbx_description
1 polymer ?
#
loop_
_entity_poly.entity_id
_entity_poly.type
_entity_poly.pdbx_seq_one_letter_code
_entity_poly.pdbx_strand_id
1 'polypeptide(L)'
;MQYDEHKLVEYFADAPAGVGFSDLDLNNIPHHISCIMDGNGRWATSRGLARTEGHKAGIVSLREIITACVRLGVDVLSAYAFSTENWNRPQHEVNVLMHLFAKTFIDELPLLKRENVRVVFLGDISALPKKTRDVFERGLAECANHTGMTLALAVNYGARAEITRAVRQIALDAAAGKIDPGAIDDDMVASHLYTAGLPDPELVIRTSGELRLSNYLLWQVAYSEFYVTDTYWPDFDRWGLVDAIFGLSGP
;
A
#
# COMPACT_ATOMS: atom_id res chain seq x y z
N MET A 1 9.24 6.65 14.93
CA MET A 1 10.55 6.67 14.22
C MET A 1 11.10 8.09 14.25
N GLN A 2 12.42 8.32 14.43
CA GLN A 2 12.99 9.67 14.44
C GLN A 2 13.27 10.05 12.97
N TYR A 3 12.56 11.02 12.41
CA TYR A 3 12.79 11.54 11.06
C TYR A 3 14.01 12.46 11.03
N ASP A 4 14.68 12.54 9.88
CA ASP A 4 15.78 13.47 9.66
C ASP A 4 15.18 14.82 9.24
N GLU A 5 15.13 15.77 10.18
CA GLU A 5 14.50 17.07 10.00
C GLU A 5 15.09 17.86 8.81
N HIS A 6 16.40 17.76 8.56
CA HIS A 6 17.03 18.43 7.43
C HIS A 6 16.50 17.88 6.09
N LYS A 7 16.45 16.55 5.96
CA LYS A 7 15.91 15.91 4.74
C LYS A 7 14.41 16.14 4.57
N LEU A 8 13.66 16.25 5.67
CA LEU A 8 12.25 16.58 5.65
C LEU A 8 12.03 17.97 5.08
N VAL A 9 12.68 18.99 5.66
CA VAL A 9 12.56 20.39 5.22
C VAL A 9 13.02 20.56 3.76
N GLU A 10 14.14 19.96 3.37
CA GLU A 10 14.63 20.00 1.99
C GLU A 10 13.62 19.36 1.00
N TYR A 11 13.03 18.23 1.36
CA TYR A 11 12.10 17.49 0.49
C TYR A 11 10.77 18.23 0.29
N PHE A 12 10.35 19.04 1.26
CA PHE A 12 9.10 19.80 1.22
C PHE A 12 9.32 21.32 1.07
N ALA A 13 10.50 21.77 0.61
CA ALA A 13 10.84 23.18 0.48
C ALA A 13 10.09 23.92 -0.62
N ASP A 14 9.59 23.24 -1.66
CA ASP A 14 8.91 23.79 -2.83
C ASP A 14 7.38 23.70 -2.73
N ALA A 15 6.84 23.92 -1.52
CA ALA A 15 5.40 23.84 -1.27
C ALA A 15 4.61 24.78 -2.20
N PRO A 16 3.58 24.27 -2.92
CA PRO A 16 2.68 25.11 -3.68
C PRO A 16 1.96 26.12 -2.79
N ALA A 17 1.62 27.29 -3.34
CA ALA A 17 0.86 28.30 -2.61
C ALA A 17 -0.49 27.71 -2.13
N GLY A 18 -0.73 27.77 -0.82
CA GLY A 18 -1.95 27.28 -0.19
C GLY A 18 -1.87 25.84 0.33
N VAL A 19 -0.74 25.15 0.15
CA VAL A 19 -0.50 23.86 0.81
C VAL A 19 0.30 24.12 2.09
N GLY A 20 -0.34 23.92 3.23
CA GLY A 20 0.22 24.24 4.53
C GLY A 20 1.11 23.13 5.10
N PHE A 21 2.27 22.84 4.46
CA PHE A 21 3.22 21.91 5.09
C PHE A 21 3.68 22.42 6.48
N SER A 22 3.80 23.74 6.65
CA SER A 22 4.12 24.39 7.94
C SER A 22 3.03 24.18 9.00
N ASP A 23 1.81 23.86 8.60
CA ASP A 23 0.66 23.69 9.50
C ASP A 23 0.46 22.21 9.86
N LEU A 24 1.24 21.30 9.25
CA LEU A 24 1.19 19.89 9.55
C LEU A 24 1.77 19.61 10.94
N ASP A 25 0.99 19.00 11.83
CA ASP A 25 1.50 18.54 13.13
C ASP A 25 2.34 17.27 12.92
N LEU A 26 3.66 17.45 12.93
CA LEU A 26 4.61 16.34 12.79
C LEU A 26 4.60 15.33 13.94
N ASN A 27 3.93 15.65 15.05
CA ASN A 27 3.74 14.70 16.16
C ASN A 27 2.49 13.84 15.96
N ASN A 28 1.65 14.18 14.99
CA ASN A 28 0.39 13.49 14.68
C ASN A 28 0.36 12.94 13.24
N ILE A 29 1.50 12.45 12.76
CA ILE A 29 1.58 11.75 11.47
C ILE A 29 1.02 10.34 11.65
N PRO A 30 0.12 9.85 10.78
CA PRO A 30 -0.40 8.49 10.86
C PRO A 30 0.72 7.44 10.83
N HIS A 31 0.66 6.47 11.73
CA HIS A 31 1.60 5.35 11.75
C HIS A 31 1.45 4.45 10.52
N HIS A 32 0.21 4.26 10.04
CA HIS A 32 -0.07 3.46 8.85
C HIS A 32 -0.99 4.21 7.89
N ILE A 33 -0.47 4.49 6.70
CA ILE A 33 -1.21 5.06 5.58
C ILE A 33 -1.45 3.98 4.53
N SER A 34 -2.68 3.89 4.04
CA SER A 34 -3.11 2.90 3.05
C SER A 34 -3.58 3.57 1.77
N CYS A 35 -3.11 3.13 0.59
CA CYS A 35 -3.42 3.74 -0.69
C CYS A 35 -4.15 2.79 -1.64
N ILE A 36 -5.35 3.18 -2.10
CA ILE A 36 -6.04 2.57 -3.22
C ILE A 36 -5.73 3.40 -4.47
N MET A 37 -4.76 2.94 -5.24
CA MET A 37 -4.15 3.62 -6.38
C MET A 37 -5.03 3.55 -7.63
N ASP A 38 -6.16 4.27 -7.62
CA ASP A 38 -7.14 4.24 -8.70
C ASP A 38 -6.92 5.36 -9.72
N GLY A 39 -7.39 5.14 -10.95
CA GLY A 39 -7.38 6.14 -12.03
C GLY A 39 -6.28 6.01 -13.07
N ASN A 40 -5.32 5.10 -12.94
CA ASN A 40 -4.21 4.92 -13.90
C ASN A 40 -4.71 4.80 -15.36
N GLY A 41 -5.71 3.95 -15.60
CA GLY A 41 -6.27 3.76 -16.93
C GLY A 41 -7.01 4.99 -17.45
N ARG A 42 -7.80 5.65 -16.60
CA ARG A 42 -8.55 6.88 -16.94
C ARG A 42 -7.59 8.04 -17.24
N TRP A 43 -6.55 8.18 -16.47
CA TRP A 43 -5.47 9.14 -16.69
C TRP A 43 -4.84 9.00 -18.08
N ALA A 44 -4.50 7.78 -18.48
CA ALA A 44 -3.91 7.51 -19.78
C ALA A 44 -4.91 7.80 -20.92
N THR A 45 -6.14 7.29 -20.82
CA THR A 45 -7.15 7.47 -21.88
C THR A 45 -7.57 8.92 -22.05
N SER A 46 -7.65 9.72 -20.99
CA SER A 46 -7.93 11.16 -21.09
C SER A 46 -6.83 11.96 -21.82
N ARG A 47 -5.64 11.38 -21.96
CA ARG A 47 -4.48 11.95 -22.65
C ARG A 47 -4.21 11.28 -24.00
N GLY A 48 -5.11 10.43 -24.48
CA GLY A 48 -4.93 9.68 -25.74
C GLY A 48 -3.82 8.61 -25.69
N LEU A 49 -3.42 8.18 -24.49
CA LEU A 49 -2.36 7.22 -24.27
C LEU A 49 -2.91 5.80 -24.04
N ALA A 50 -2.07 4.79 -24.27
CA ALA A 50 -2.40 3.42 -23.89
C ALA A 50 -2.53 3.28 -22.36
N ARG A 51 -3.44 2.44 -21.87
CA ARG A 51 -3.68 2.22 -20.43
C ARG A 51 -2.41 1.83 -19.67
N THR A 52 -1.48 1.15 -20.33
CA THR A 52 -0.18 0.76 -19.77
C THR A 52 0.70 1.95 -19.41
N GLU A 53 0.59 3.07 -20.12
CA GLU A 53 1.35 4.29 -19.80
C GLU A 53 0.86 4.91 -18.49
N GLY A 54 -0.44 4.83 -18.19
CA GLY A 54 -0.97 5.24 -16.90
C GLY A 54 -0.40 4.41 -15.74
N HIS A 55 -0.25 3.09 -15.91
CA HIS A 55 0.39 2.26 -14.89
C HIS A 55 1.86 2.61 -14.69
N LYS A 56 2.60 2.93 -15.76
CA LYS A 56 3.99 3.39 -15.66
C LYS A 56 4.09 4.75 -14.93
N ALA A 57 3.20 5.68 -15.27
CA ALA A 57 3.15 6.96 -14.58
C ALA A 57 2.79 6.79 -13.09
N GLY A 58 1.85 5.89 -12.77
CA GLY A 58 1.48 5.56 -11.39
C GLY A 58 2.62 4.98 -10.54
N ILE A 59 3.65 4.36 -11.17
CA ILE A 59 4.86 3.92 -10.48
C ILE A 59 5.68 5.14 -9.99
N VAL A 60 5.73 6.20 -10.79
CA VAL A 60 6.45 7.43 -10.43
C VAL A 60 5.79 8.06 -9.20
N SER A 61 4.44 8.14 -9.18
CA SER A 61 3.70 8.62 -8.01
C SER A 61 3.94 7.74 -6.78
N LEU A 62 3.89 6.40 -6.92
CA LEU A 62 4.16 5.50 -5.80
C LEU A 62 5.57 5.72 -5.21
N ARG A 63 6.59 5.93 -6.07
CA ARG A 63 7.96 6.23 -5.63
C ARG A 63 8.01 7.52 -4.83
N GLU A 64 7.32 8.56 -5.28
CA GLU A 64 7.22 9.83 -4.58
C GLU A 64 6.54 9.69 -3.24
N ILE A 65 5.40 8.98 -3.18
CA ILE A 65 4.66 8.72 -1.93
C ILE A 65 5.50 7.87 -0.94
N ILE A 66 6.21 6.84 -1.41
CA ILE A 66 7.15 6.07 -0.56
C ILE A 66 8.17 7.02 0.06
N THR A 67 8.80 7.89 -0.76
CA THR A 67 9.80 8.84 -0.26
C THR A 67 9.19 9.83 0.73
N ALA A 68 8.02 10.38 0.43
CA ALA A 68 7.32 11.31 1.32
C ALA A 68 6.97 10.66 2.67
N CYS A 69 6.42 9.44 2.67
CA CYS A 69 6.12 8.68 3.88
C CYS A 69 7.39 8.42 4.72
N VAL A 70 8.51 8.05 4.08
CA VAL A 70 9.79 7.89 4.79
C VAL A 70 10.25 9.20 5.43
N ARG A 71 10.13 10.35 4.74
CA ARG A 71 10.50 11.67 5.28
C ARG A 71 9.60 12.10 6.43
N LEU A 72 8.31 11.80 6.35
CA LEU A 72 7.32 12.12 7.38
C LEU A 72 7.39 11.17 8.61
N GLY A 73 8.15 10.08 8.54
CA GLY A 73 8.28 9.13 9.64
C GLY A 73 7.12 8.14 9.76
N VAL A 74 6.37 7.90 8.68
CA VAL A 74 5.33 6.87 8.60
C VAL A 74 5.96 5.49 8.86
N ASP A 75 5.31 4.66 9.68
CA ASP A 75 5.83 3.32 10.00
C ASP A 75 5.44 2.29 8.93
N VAL A 76 4.23 2.40 8.38
CA VAL A 76 3.71 1.48 7.35
C VAL A 76 3.03 2.26 6.24
N LEU A 77 3.40 1.95 4.99
CA LEU A 77 2.64 2.34 3.80
C LEU A 77 2.11 1.08 3.14
N SER A 78 0.80 0.91 3.08
CA SER A 78 0.19 -0.17 2.29
C SER A 78 -0.36 0.35 0.96
N ALA A 79 -0.16 -0.41 -0.12
CA ALA A 79 -0.56 -0.01 -1.46
C ALA A 79 -1.28 -1.15 -2.20
N TYR A 80 -2.49 -0.87 -2.71
CA TYR A 80 -3.29 -1.86 -3.44
C TYR A 80 -2.85 -1.93 -4.90
N ALA A 81 -1.93 -2.85 -5.19
CA ALA A 81 -1.31 -2.97 -6.50
C ALA A 81 -2.08 -3.91 -7.46
N PHE A 82 -2.59 -5.07 -6.96
CA PHE A 82 -3.30 -6.04 -7.80
C PHE A 82 -4.30 -6.86 -6.97
N SER A 83 -5.59 -6.69 -7.28
CA SER A 83 -6.65 -7.43 -6.60
C SER A 83 -6.89 -8.81 -7.21
N THR A 84 -7.52 -9.71 -6.43
CA THR A 84 -8.00 -11.02 -6.94
C THR A 84 -8.99 -10.85 -8.10
N GLU A 85 -9.78 -9.80 -8.13
CA GLU A 85 -10.72 -9.50 -9.21
C GLU A 85 -10.02 -9.11 -10.52
N ASN A 86 -8.77 -8.62 -10.46
CA ASN A 86 -8.02 -8.23 -11.65
C ASN A 86 -7.64 -9.42 -12.54
N TRP A 87 -7.68 -10.66 -12.05
CA TRP A 87 -7.53 -11.85 -12.89
C TRP A 87 -8.63 -12.02 -13.94
N ASN A 88 -9.80 -11.37 -13.73
CA ASN A 88 -10.90 -11.36 -14.71
C ASN A 88 -10.66 -10.41 -15.90
N ARG A 89 -9.57 -9.65 -15.90
CA ARG A 89 -9.17 -8.81 -17.04
C ARG A 89 -8.71 -9.68 -18.21
N PRO A 90 -8.69 -9.14 -19.44
CA PRO A 90 -8.12 -9.85 -20.58
C PRO A 90 -6.70 -10.36 -20.26
N GLN A 91 -6.43 -11.62 -20.62
CA GLN A 91 -5.17 -12.30 -20.24
C GLN A 91 -3.91 -11.55 -20.69
N HIS A 92 -3.96 -10.87 -21.85
CA HIS A 92 -2.84 -10.06 -22.31
C HIS A 92 -2.54 -8.88 -21.38
N GLU A 93 -3.58 -8.22 -20.83
CA GLU A 93 -3.44 -7.12 -19.86
C GLU A 93 -2.82 -7.63 -18.56
N VAL A 94 -3.32 -8.77 -18.07
CA VAL A 94 -2.77 -9.42 -16.86
C VAL A 94 -1.29 -9.75 -17.05
N ASN A 95 -0.92 -10.33 -18.20
CA ASN A 95 0.48 -10.69 -18.47
C ASN A 95 1.39 -9.44 -18.53
N VAL A 96 0.91 -8.35 -19.13
CA VAL A 96 1.64 -7.07 -19.16
C VAL A 96 1.82 -6.52 -17.75
N LEU A 97 0.77 -6.54 -16.92
CA LEU A 97 0.85 -6.08 -15.52
C LEU A 97 1.83 -6.92 -14.70
N MET A 98 1.79 -8.25 -14.82
CA MET A 98 2.72 -9.14 -14.08
C MET A 98 4.18 -8.87 -14.48
N HIS A 99 4.44 -8.65 -15.77
CA HIS A 99 5.77 -8.27 -16.25
C HIS A 99 6.18 -6.89 -15.72
N LEU A 100 5.28 -5.92 -15.76
CA LEU A 100 5.53 -4.57 -15.25
C LEU A 100 5.84 -4.61 -13.75
N PHE A 101 5.07 -5.35 -12.95
CA PHE A 101 5.32 -5.47 -11.51
C PHE A 101 6.69 -6.08 -11.20
N ALA A 102 7.05 -7.19 -11.88
CA ALA A 102 8.35 -7.81 -11.68
C ALA A 102 9.49 -6.85 -12.06
N LYS A 103 9.38 -6.19 -13.21
CA LYS A 103 10.38 -5.23 -13.67
C LYS A 103 10.50 -4.05 -12.71
N THR A 104 9.37 -3.42 -12.37
CA THR A 104 9.32 -2.26 -11.46
C THR A 104 9.91 -2.60 -10.11
N PHE A 105 9.56 -3.75 -9.54
CA PHE A 105 10.08 -4.13 -8.22
C PHE A 105 11.62 -4.23 -8.21
N ILE A 106 12.21 -4.79 -9.28
CA ILE A 106 13.68 -4.81 -9.44
C ILE A 106 14.22 -3.38 -9.57
N ASP A 107 13.61 -2.56 -10.43
CA ASP A 107 14.07 -1.20 -10.71
C ASP A 107 14.01 -0.30 -9.46
N GLU A 108 13.08 -0.56 -8.53
CA GLU A 108 12.91 0.20 -7.28
C GLU A 108 13.75 -0.33 -6.09
N LEU A 109 14.32 -1.54 -6.15
CA LEU A 109 15.13 -2.09 -5.07
C LEU A 109 16.28 -1.17 -4.61
N PRO A 110 17.00 -0.44 -5.49
CA PRO A 110 18.02 0.51 -5.05
C PRO A 110 17.48 1.64 -4.18
N LEU A 111 16.28 2.16 -4.50
CA LEU A 111 15.60 3.17 -3.68
C LEU A 111 15.23 2.58 -2.32
N LEU A 112 14.53 1.44 -2.31
CA LEU A 112 14.06 0.80 -1.09
C LEU A 112 15.22 0.49 -0.13
N LYS A 113 16.36 0.04 -0.66
CA LYS A 113 17.57 -0.20 0.14
C LYS A 113 18.16 1.10 0.70
N ARG A 114 18.29 2.13 -0.13
CA ARG A 114 18.84 3.43 0.29
C ARG A 114 17.99 4.08 1.38
N GLU A 115 16.67 3.97 1.28
CA GLU A 115 15.72 4.52 2.24
C GLU A 115 15.44 3.56 3.41
N ASN A 116 16.15 2.43 3.51
CA ASN A 116 15.98 1.41 4.56
C ASN A 116 14.54 0.89 4.68
N VAL A 117 13.82 0.77 3.56
CA VAL A 117 12.43 0.32 3.52
C VAL A 117 12.36 -1.19 3.52
N ARG A 118 11.65 -1.77 4.49
CA ARG A 118 11.29 -3.18 4.53
C ARG A 118 10.09 -3.42 3.61
N VAL A 119 10.09 -4.50 2.85
CA VAL A 119 8.96 -4.86 1.99
C VAL A 119 8.27 -6.10 2.51
N VAL A 120 6.94 -6.10 2.48
CA VAL A 120 6.10 -7.28 2.70
C VAL A 120 5.02 -7.34 1.61
N PHE A 121 4.56 -8.54 1.29
CA PHE A 121 3.42 -8.72 0.40
C PHE A 121 2.19 -9.14 1.19
N LEU A 122 1.08 -8.46 0.92
CA LEU A 122 -0.25 -8.84 1.37
C LEU A 122 -0.93 -9.58 0.21
N GLY A 123 -1.36 -10.83 0.47
CA GLY A 123 -2.00 -11.66 -0.55
C GLY A 123 -1.25 -12.96 -0.83
N ASP A 124 -1.83 -13.79 -1.69
CA ASP A 124 -1.24 -15.08 -2.07
C ASP A 124 -0.30 -14.92 -3.28
N ILE A 125 0.97 -14.61 -3.00
CA ILE A 125 2.00 -14.50 -4.04
C ILE A 125 2.39 -15.88 -4.62
N SER A 126 2.05 -16.99 -3.97
CA SER A 126 2.37 -18.34 -4.45
C SER A 126 1.60 -18.69 -5.74
N ALA A 127 0.43 -18.08 -5.92
CA ALA A 127 -0.40 -18.25 -7.12
C ALA A 127 0.06 -17.39 -8.33
N LEU A 128 1.07 -16.52 -8.15
CA LEU A 128 1.60 -15.70 -9.23
C LEU A 128 2.42 -16.53 -10.24
N PRO A 129 2.56 -16.07 -11.49
CA PRO A 129 3.47 -16.68 -12.46
C PRO A 129 4.87 -16.82 -11.88
N LYS A 130 5.49 -17.99 -12.10
CA LYS A 130 6.78 -18.35 -11.48
C LYS A 130 7.84 -17.25 -11.61
N LYS A 131 7.98 -16.64 -12.80
CA LYS A 131 8.97 -15.56 -13.02
C LYS A 131 8.74 -14.34 -12.13
N THR A 132 7.48 -13.94 -11.95
CA THR A 132 7.10 -12.80 -11.09
C THR A 132 7.36 -13.16 -9.62
N ARG A 133 6.96 -14.35 -9.21
CA ARG A 133 7.16 -14.84 -7.84
C ARG A 133 8.64 -14.92 -7.48
N ASP A 134 9.49 -15.54 -8.34
CA ASP A 134 10.93 -15.66 -8.11
C ASP A 134 11.59 -14.27 -7.91
N VAL A 135 11.13 -13.24 -8.64
CA VAL A 135 11.59 -11.86 -8.49
C VAL A 135 11.17 -11.28 -7.14
N PHE A 136 9.91 -11.48 -6.74
CA PHE A 136 9.39 -10.99 -5.48
C PHE A 136 10.08 -11.62 -4.28
N GLU A 137 10.23 -12.95 -4.29
CA GLU A 137 10.91 -13.70 -3.21
C GLU A 137 12.38 -13.23 -3.04
N ARG A 138 13.09 -13.01 -4.14
CA ARG A 138 14.45 -12.47 -4.10
C ARG A 138 14.48 -11.05 -3.53
N GLY A 139 13.61 -10.16 -3.98
CA GLY A 139 13.57 -8.77 -3.48
C GLY A 139 13.15 -8.71 -2.00
N LEU A 140 12.23 -9.56 -1.55
CA LEU A 140 11.90 -9.72 -0.13
C LEU A 140 13.14 -10.08 0.70
N ALA A 141 13.93 -11.07 0.24
CA ALA A 141 15.13 -11.48 0.92
C ALA A 141 16.17 -10.33 1.01
N GLU A 142 16.27 -9.52 -0.05
CA GLU A 142 17.18 -8.36 -0.09
C GLU A 142 16.76 -7.23 0.86
N CYS A 143 15.46 -7.09 1.17
CA CYS A 143 14.90 -6.06 2.05
C CYS A 143 14.52 -6.57 3.46
N ALA A 144 14.75 -7.85 3.76
CA ALA A 144 14.28 -8.50 4.99
C ALA A 144 14.84 -7.88 6.27
N ASN A 145 16.08 -7.38 6.23
CA ASN A 145 16.78 -6.81 7.39
C ASN A 145 16.63 -5.29 7.52
N HIS A 146 15.83 -4.65 6.66
CA HIS A 146 15.57 -3.22 6.78
C HIS A 146 14.67 -2.96 7.97
N THR A 147 14.96 -1.88 8.67
CA THR A 147 14.34 -1.51 9.96
C THR A 147 13.55 -0.20 9.89
N GLY A 148 13.53 0.44 8.74
CA GLY A 148 12.77 1.66 8.49
C GLY A 148 11.30 1.37 8.20
N MET A 149 10.66 2.24 7.42
CA MET A 149 9.27 2.09 7.02
C MET A 149 9.01 0.73 6.38
N THR A 150 7.87 0.13 6.67
CA THR A 150 7.39 -1.07 5.97
C THR A 150 6.51 -0.69 4.79
N LEU A 151 6.89 -1.08 3.58
CA LEU A 151 6.06 -1.02 2.39
C LEU A 151 5.30 -2.35 2.24
N ALA A 152 3.99 -2.33 2.46
CA ALA A 152 3.10 -3.47 2.36
C ALA A 152 2.37 -3.46 1.01
N LEU A 153 2.83 -4.26 0.05
CA LEU A 153 2.26 -4.32 -1.31
C LEU A 153 1.16 -5.38 -1.37
N ALA A 154 -0.09 -4.95 -1.55
CA ALA A 154 -1.21 -5.87 -1.73
C ALA A 154 -1.26 -6.36 -3.19
N VAL A 155 -0.82 -7.61 -3.40
CA VAL A 155 -0.73 -8.27 -4.72
C VAL A 155 -1.43 -9.61 -4.66
N ASN A 156 -2.28 -9.88 -5.65
CA ASN A 156 -3.19 -11.03 -5.62
C ASN A 156 -3.96 -11.07 -4.29
N TYR A 157 -4.44 -9.89 -3.90
CA TYR A 157 -5.08 -9.66 -2.62
C TYR A 157 -6.59 -9.44 -2.78
N GLY A 158 -7.33 -9.90 -1.80
CA GLY A 158 -8.74 -9.58 -1.59
C GLY A 158 -9.13 -9.91 -0.16
N ALA A 159 -9.71 -8.94 0.56
CA ALA A 159 -9.99 -9.07 1.99
C ALA A 159 -10.91 -10.24 2.34
N ARG A 160 -11.92 -10.52 1.51
CA ARG A 160 -12.79 -11.70 1.71
C ARG A 160 -12.01 -13.01 1.63
N ALA A 161 -11.07 -13.12 0.69
CA ALA A 161 -10.21 -14.31 0.55
C ALA A 161 -9.23 -14.40 1.72
N GLU A 162 -8.66 -13.28 2.16
CA GLU A 162 -7.80 -13.20 3.33
C GLU A 162 -8.51 -13.69 4.59
N ILE A 163 -9.69 -13.13 4.91
CA ILE A 163 -10.50 -13.51 6.07
C ILE A 163 -10.88 -14.99 6.00
N THR A 164 -11.31 -15.48 4.83
CA THR A 164 -11.64 -16.90 4.63
C THR A 164 -10.44 -17.79 4.89
N ARG A 165 -9.23 -17.39 4.46
CA ARG A 165 -7.98 -18.09 4.72
C ARG A 165 -7.68 -18.12 6.23
N ALA A 166 -7.80 -16.99 6.91
CA ALA A 166 -7.57 -16.88 8.36
C ALA A 166 -8.53 -17.78 9.14
N VAL A 167 -9.83 -17.72 8.84
CA VAL A 167 -10.85 -18.58 9.47
C VAL A 167 -10.55 -20.07 9.24
N ARG A 168 -10.15 -20.44 8.01
CA ARG A 168 -9.78 -21.84 7.72
C ARG A 168 -8.58 -22.30 8.53
N GLN A 169 -7.56 -21.46 8.69
CA GLN A 169 -6.37 -21.80 9.47
C GLN A 169 -6.71 -21.96 10.96
N ILE A 170 -7.49 -21.03 11.52
CA ILE A 170 -7.96 -21.09 12.91
C ILE A 170 -8.78 -22.37 13.13
N ALA A 171 -9.68 -22.71 12.22
CA ALA A 171 -10.48 -23.92 12.31
C ALA A 171 -9.62 -25.20 12.28
N LEU A 172 -8.58 -25.24 11.45
CA LEU A 172 -7.64 -26.38 11.38
C LEU A 172 -6.84 -26.50 12.68
N ASP A 173 -6.38 -25.39 13.24
CA ASP A 173 -5.62 -25.38 14.49
C ASP A 173 -6.50 -25.73 15.70
N ALA A 174 -7.78 -25.33 15.71
CA ALA A 174 -8.75 -25.74 16.70
C ALA A 174 -9.04 -27.27 16.60
N ALA A 175 -9.26 -27.79 15.38
CA ALA A 175 -9.46 -29.23 15.16
C ALA A 175 -8.24 -30.05 15.56
N ALA A 176 -7.05 -29.50 15.47
CA ALA A 176 -5.80 -30.12 15.93
C ALA A 176 -5.53 -29.95 17.43
N GLY A 177 -6.44 -29.33 18.18
CA GLY A 177 -6.32 -29.07 19.61
C GLY A 177 -5.27 -28.03 20.01
N LYS A 178 -4.80 -27.21 19.06
CA LYS A 178 -3.80 -26.15 19.31
C LYS A 178 -4.45 -24.87 19.83
N ILE A 179 -5.72 -24.65 19.48
CA ILE A 179 -6.51 -23.47 19.86
C ILE A 179 -7.78 -23.95 20.53
N ASP A 180 -8.13 -23.35 21.67
CA ASP A 180 -9.46 -23.50 22.28
C ASP A 180 -10.46 -22.64 21.48
N PRO A 181 -11.53 -23.22 20.87
CA PRO A 181 -12.54 -22.42 20.18
C PRO A 181 -13.17 -21.30 21.03
N GLY A 182 -13.24 -21.49 22.36
CA GLY A 182 -13.75 -20.48 23.29
C GLY A 182 -12.81 -19.29 23.53
N ALA A 183 -11.54 -19.41 23.11
CA ALA A 183 -10.53 -18.35 23.23
C ALA A 183 -10.33 -17.56 21.91
N ILE A 184 -11.14 -17.84 20.88
CA ILE A 184 -11.05 -17.08 19.62
C ILE A 184 -11.63 -15.69 19.83
N ASP A 185 -10.79 -14.68 19.65
CA ASP A 185 -11.09 -13.25 19.75
C ASP A 185 -10.59 -12.48 18.51
N ASP A 186 -10.77 -11.16 18.51
CA ASP A 186 -10.36 -10.29 17.40
C ASP A 186 -8.84 -10.32 17.17
N ASP A 187 -8.06 -10.37 18.24
CA ASP A 187 -6.59 -10.44 18.16
C ASP A 187 -6.13 -11.75 17.51
N MET A 188 -6.77 -12.85 17.82
CA MET A 188 -6.49 -14.12 17.19
C MET A 188 -6.81 -14.08 15.69
N VAL A 189 -7.93 -13.50 15.29
CA VAL A 189 -8.26 -13.32 13.86
C VAL A 189 -7.22 -12.44 13.20
N ALA A 190 -6.89 -11.28 13.77
CA ALA A 190 -5.89 -10.35 13.25
C ALA A 190 -4.51 -11.01 13.07
N SER A 191 -4.09 -11.87 14.02
CA SER A 191 -2.82 -12.61 13.95
C SER A 191 -2.73 -13.61 12.79
N HIS A 192 -3.86 -13.97 12.18
CA HIS A 192 -3.94 -14.86 11.03
C HIS A 192 -4.14 -14.12 9.70
N LEU A 193 -4.28 -12.78 9.71
CA LEU A 193 -4.35 -11.98 8.49
C LEU A 193 -2.96 -11.78 7.87
N TYR A 194 -2.91 -11.32 6.63
CA TYR A 194 -1.63 -10.99 5.96
C TYR A 194 -0.93 -9.79 6.62
N THR A 195 -1.67 -8.97 7.34
CA THR A 195 -1.18 -7.81 8.08
C THR A 195 -0.73 -8.12 9.50
N ALA A 196 -0.66 -9.39 9.89
CA ALA A 196 -0.22 -9.79 11.23
C ALA A 196 1.10 -9.13 11.63
N GLY A 197 1.11 -8.44 12.77
CA GLY A 197 2.27 -7.69 13.27
C GLY A 197 2.47 -6.29 12.66
N LEU A 198 1.57 -5.83 11.79
CA LEU A 198 1.48 -4.45 11.35
C LEU A 198 0.33 -3.74 12.11
N PRO A 199 0.43 -2.45 12.41
CA PRO A 199 -0.71 -1.68 12.93
C PRO A 199 -1.80 -1.59 11.87
N ASP A 200 -3.04 -1.39 12.28
CA ASP A 200 -4.13 -1.10 11.37
C ASP A 200 -3.95 0.29 10.72
N PRO A 201 -4.44 0.51 9.48
CA PRO A 201 -4.34 1.83 8.84
C PRO A 201 -5.17 2.87 9.59
N GLU A 202 -4.57 4.01 9.89
CA GLU A 202 -5.25 5.19 10.44
C GLU A 202 -5.87 6.02 9.31
N LEU A 203 -5.21 6.06 8.14
CA LEU A 203 -5.65 6.79 6.96
C LEU A 203 -5.74 5.88 5.74
N VAL A 204 -6.89 5.89 5.08
CA VAL A 204 -7.09 5.26 3.75
C VAL A 204 -7.27 6.35 2.70
N ILE A 205 -6.34 6.43 1.77
CA ILE A 205 -6.39 7.36 0.64
C ILE A 205 -6.92 6.62 -0.59
N ARG A 206 -7.97 7.15 -1.22
CA ARG A 206 -8.43 6.67 -2.51
C ARG A 206 -8.48 7.79 -3.53
N THR A 207 -7.77 7.61 -4.63
CA THR A 207 -7.73 8.53 -5.76
C THR A 207 -8.87 8.25 -6.75
N SER A 208 -9.19 9.27 -7.59
CA SER A 208 -10.12 9.13 -8.72
C SER A 208 -11.62 9.19 -8.38
N GLY A 209 -11.99 9.81 -7.23
CA GLY A 209 -13.37 10.14 -6.86
C GLY A 209 -14.27 8.95 -6.48
N GLU A 210 -13.69 7.77 -6.21
CA GLU A 210 -14.45 6.56 -5.96
C GLU A 210 -14.60 6.28 -4.46
N LEU A 211 -15.84 6.11 -3.97
CA LEU A 211 -16.19 5.93 -2.54
C LEU A 211 -16.35 4.46 -2.12
N ARG A 212 -15.66 3.53 -2.73
CA ARG A 212 -15.76 2.10 -2.40
C ARG A 212 -14.41 1.53 -1.97
N LEU A 213 -14.40 0.54 -1.07
CA LEU A 213 -13.17 -0.15 -0.60
C LEU A 213 -12.64 -1.18 -1.60
N SER A 214 -13.47 -1.66 -2.51
CA SER A 214 -13.09 -2.65 -3.53
C SER A 214 -12.43 -3.91 -2.95
N ASN A 215 -12.98 -4.46 -1.86
CA ASN A 215 -12.48 -5.67 -1.21
C ASN A 215 -11.04 -5.53 -0.68
N TYR A 216 -10.67 -4.33 -0.22
CA TYR A 216 -9.35 -4.02 0.30
C TYR A 216 -9.40 -3.79 1.81
N LEU A 217 -8.55 -4.48 2.56
CA LEU A 217 -8.31 -4.38 4.00
C LEU A 217 -9.58 -4.26 4.88
N LEU A 218 -10.68 -5.02 4.55
CA LEU A 218 -11.98 -4.85 5.19
C LEU A 218 -11.97 -5.02 6.71
N TRP A 219 -11.09 -5.86 7.24
CA TRP A 219 -10.93 -6.05 8.68
C TRP A 219 -10.19 -4.87 9.29
N GLN A 220 -9.09 -4.50 8.68
CA GLN A 220 -8.12 -3.55 9.22
C GLN A 220 -8.58 -2.09 9.18
N VAL A 221 -9.49 -1.73 8.24
CA VAL A 221 -9.94 -0.34 8.06
C VAL A 221 -11.17 0.03 8.90
N ALA A 222 -11.52 -0.80 9.88
CA ALA A 222 -12.75 -0.62 10.68
C ALA A 222 -12.81 0.74 11.40
N TYR A 223 -11.66 1.32 11.72
CA TYR A 223 -11.54 2.61 12.42
C TYR A 223 -10.70 3.63 11.64
N SER A 224 -10.41 3.35 10.36
CA SER A 224 -9.63 4.26 9.52
C SER A 224 -10.41 5.48 9.11
N GLU A 225 -9.76 6.61 9.02
CA GLU A 225 -10.25 7.78 8.31
C GLU A 225 -10.08 7.61 6.79
N PHE A 226 -11.02 8.21 6.04
CA PHE A 226 -11.03 8.09 4.57
C PHE A 226 -10.83 9.44 3.91
N TYR A 227 -9.75 9.54 3.14
CA TYR A 227 -9.52 10.66 2.24
C TYR A 227 -9.76 10.24 0.79
N VAL A 228 -10.74 10.87 0.14
CA VAL A 228 -11.07 10.60 -1.27
C VAL A 228 -10.86 11.85 -2.09
N THR A 229 -10.07 11.73 -3.17
CA THR A 229 -9.77 12.83 -4.08
C THR A 229 -10.12 12.48 -5.52
N ASP A 230 -10.56 13.47 -6.31
CA ASP A 230 -10.82 13.33 -7.73
C ASP A 230 -9.53 13.19 -8.56
N THR A 231 -8.38 13.54 -7.98
CA THR A 231 -7.07 13.39 -8.61
C THR A 231 -6.82 11.93 -9.00
N TYR A 232 -6.40 11.68 -10.24
CA TYR A 232 -5.96 10.36 -10.65
C TYR A 232 -4.63 9.99 -10.01
N TRP A 233 -4.43 8.70 -9.70
CA TRP A 233 -3.20 8.25 -9.05
C TRP A 233 -1.90 8.74 -9.69
N PRO A 234 -1.72 8.76 -11.05
CA PRO A 234 -0.51 9.28 -11.66
C PRO A 234 -0.23 10.78 -11.42
N ASP A 235 -1.23 11.55 -11.05
CA ASP A 235 -1.11 12.98 -10.72
C ASP A 235 -1.14 13.22 -9.19
N PHE A 236 -1.24 12.16 -8.37
CA PHE A 236 -1.20 12.23 -6.92
C PHE A 236 0.24 12.24 -6.43
N ASP A 237 0.65 13.33 -5.86
CA ASP A 237 2.03 13.61 -5.43
C ASP A 237 2.14 13.74 -3.90
N ARG A 238 3.32 14.13 -3.43
CA ARG A 238 3.58 14.39 -2.01
C ARG A 238 2.69 15.48 -1.41
N TRP A 239 2.22 16.43 -2.23
CA TRP A 239 1.35 17.50 -1.74
C TRP A 239 -0.07 17.02 -1.53
N GLY A 240 -0.57 16.14 -2.40
CA GLY A 240 -1.81 15.43 -2.17
C GLY A 240 -1.75 14.54 -0.91
N LEU A 241 -0.59 13.96 -0.61
CA LEU A 241 -0.39 13.21 0.64
C LEU A 241 -0.43 14.14 1.87
N VAL A 242 0.22 15.30 1.81
CA VAL A 242 0.18 16.31 2.89
C VAL A 242 -1.26 16.77 3.15
N ASP A 243 -2.02 17.06 2.08
CA ASP A 243 -3.43 17.45 2.17
C ASP A 243 -4.30 16.34 2.80
N ALA A 244 -4.04 15.09 2.43
CA ALA A 244 -4.74 13.94 3.01
C ALA A 244 -4.44 13.77 4.51
N ILE A 245 -3.20 13.98 4.95
CA ILE A 245 -2.82 13.91 6.36
C ILE A 245 -3.39 15.11 7.13
N PHE A 246 -3.37 16.30 6.55
CA PHE A 246 -3.95 17.50 7.16
C PHE A 246 -5.45 17.34 7.41
N GLY A 247 -6.18 16.67 6.50
CA GLY A 247 -7.61 16.37 6.65
C GLY A 247 -7.95 15.49 7.88
N LEU A 248 -6.99 14.70 8.39
CA LEU A 248 -7.14 13.93 9.63
C LEU A 248 -7.07 14.81 10.89
N SER A 249 -6.32 15.91 10.81
CA SER A 249 -6.10 16.83 11.92
C SER A 249 -7.25 17.84 12.09
N GLY A 250 -8.40 17.60 11.42
CA GLY A 250 -9.59 18.45 11.46
C GLY A 250 -10.08 18.75 12.89
N PRO A 251 -10.82 19.85 13.08
CA PRO A 251 -10.98 20.54 14.33
C PRO A 251 -11.59 19.71 15.44
#